data_f91b7aeb4a3695dbde317e639a0daf6c
#
_entry.id   f91b7aeb4a3695dbde317e639a0daf6c
#
_cell.length_a   1.000
_cell.length_b   1.000
_cell.length_c   1.000
_cell.angle_alpha   90.00
_cell.angle_beta   90.00
_cell.angle_gamma   90.00
#
_symmetry.space_group_name_H-M   'P 1'
#
loop_
_entity.id
_entity.type
_entity.pdbx_description
1 polymer ?
#
loop_
_entity_poly.entity_id
_entity_poly.type
_entity_poly.pdbx_seq_one_letter_code
_entity_poly.pdbx_strand_id
1 'polypeptide(L)'
;MIAHGKDIKVFTGNSNPKLAKDICRELGIPLGNSEVGTFSDGENFASIYETVRGSDVFVVQSTCSFVNDGKPGTVNDALMELLIMIDALKRASAGRITAVIPYFGYARQDRKT
;
A
#
# COMPACT_ATOMS: atom_id res chain seq x y z
N MET A 1 19.92 5.15 18.21
CA MET A 1 19.24 5.49 17.87
C MET A 1 18.87 6.15 17.29
N ILE A 2 18.64 6.31 17.44
CA ILE A 2 18.10 6.89 17.01
C ILE A 2 17.39 7.14 16.34
N ALA A 3 17.23 6.53 16.37
CA ALA A 3 16.50 6.81 15.36
C ALA A 3 15.87 8.01 15.43
N HIS A 4 15.89 8.60 15.24
CA HIS A 4 15.26 9.81 15.07
C HIS A 4 13.83 9.85 15.48
N GLY A 5 13.43 8.96 16.32
CA GLY A 5 12.09 8.94 16.85
C GLY A 5 10.99 8.71 15.84
N LYS A 6 11.29 8.42 14.60
CA LYS A 6 10.24 8.15 13.65
C LYS A 6 9.96 6.69 13.57
N ASP A 7 8.71 6.34 13.72
CA ASP A 7 8.28 4.97 13.52
C ASP A 7 8.27 4.64 12.05
N ILE A 8 8.73 3.45 11.73
CA ILE A 8 8.57 2.91 10.39
C ILE A 8 7.33 2.04 10.40
N LYS A 9 6.43 2.28 9.47
CA LYS A 9 5.21 1.49 9.32
C LYS A 9 5.08 1.02 7.90
N VAL A 10 4.62 -0.23 7.73
CA VAL A 10 4.47 -0.85 6.42
C VAL A 10 3.01 -1.25 6.26
N PHE A 11 2.38 -0.79 5.20
CA PHE A 11 1.01 -1.14 4.84
C PHE A 11 1.01 -1.84 3.50
N THR A 12 -0.05 -2.56 3.20
CA THR A 12 -0.19 -3.27 1.94
C THR A 12 -1.57 -3.09 1.35
N GLY A 13 -1.62 -3.01 0.02
CA GLY A 13 -2.87 -3.25 -0.69
C GLY A 13 -3.07 -4.74 -0.88
N ASN A 14 -3.96 -5.12 -1.79
CA ASN A 14 -4.38 -6.50 -1.95
C ASN A 14 -3.64 -7.27 -3.03
N SER A 15 -2.77 -6.62 -3.80
CA SER A 15 -2.13 -7.29 -4.92
C SER A 15 -0.95 -8.17 -4.51
N ASN A 16 -0.27 -7.85 -3.40
CA ASN A 16 0.88 -8.64 -2.97
C ASN A 16 1.09 -8.57 -1.47
N PRO A 17 0.08 -8.98 -0.67
CA PRO A 17 0.21 -8.89 0.78
C PRO A 17 1.29 -9.81 1.35
N LYS A 18 1.60 -10.91 0.67
CA LYS A 18 2.63 -11.82 1.16
C LYS A 18 3.99 -11.14 1.22
N LEU A 19 4.34 -10.36 0.19
CA LEU A 19 5.61 -9.65 0.19
C LEU A 19 5.68 -8.64 1.33
N ALA A 20 4.59 -7.92 1.57
CA ALA A 20 4.55 -6.95 2.66
C ALA A 20 4.74 -7.64 4.01
N LYS A 21 4.11 -8.80 4.19
CA LYS A 21 4.27 -9.57 5.42
C LYS A 21 5.70 -10.07 5.58
N ASP A 22 6.32 -10.50 4.50
CA ASP A 22 7.70 -10.95 4.53
C ASP A 22 8.65 -9.81 4.89
N ILE A 23 8.42 -8.63 4.32
CA ILE A 23 9.22 -7.46 4.64
C ILE A 23 9.10 -7.11 6.12
N CYS A 24 7.89 -7.11 6.64
CA CYS A 24 7.66 -6.80 8.06
C CYS A 24 8.36 -7.81 8.95
N ARG A 25 8.32 -9.09 8.58
CA ARG A 25 8.99 -10.13 9.37
C ARG A 25 10.49 -9.88 9.40
N GLU A 26 11.08 -9.52 8.26
CA GLU A 26 12.51 -9.24 8.22
C GLU A 26 12.88 -8.00 9.03
N LEU A 27 12.01 -7.02 9.07
CA LEU A 27 12.25 -5.80 9.83
C LEU A 27 11.91 -5.95 11.31
N GLY A 28 11.23 -7.02 11.67
CA GLY A 28 10.82 -7.21 13.07
C GLY A 28 9.71 -6.31 13.52
N ILE A 29 8.84 -5.86 12.60
CA ILE A 29 7.71 -5.00 12.93
C ILE A 29 6.42 -5.65 12.45
N PRO A 30 5.28 -5.30 13.08
CA PRO A 30 3.99 -5.80 12.60
C PRO A 30 3.57 -5.11 11.31
N LEU A 31 2.77 -5.82 10.52
CA LEU A 31 2.14 -5.19 9.36
C LEU A 31 1.13 -4.16 9.85
N GLY A 32 1.06 -3.03 9.18
CA GLY A 32 0.14 -1.97 9.54
C GLY A 32 -1.31 -2.41 9.44
N ASN A 33 -2.13 -1.87 10.33
CA ASN A 33 -3.53 -2.24 10.43
C ASN A 33 -4.36 -1.34 9.52
N SER A 34 -4.78 -1.88 8.40
CA SER A 34 -5.56 -1.15 7.42
C SER A 34 -6.45 -2.10 6.65
N GLU A 35 -7.39 -1.52 5.94
CA GLU A 35 -8.25 -2.26 5.04
C GLU A 35 -8.42 -1.45 3.77
N VAL A 36 -8.29 -2.11 2.63
CA VAL A 36 -8.54 -1.50 1.34
C VAL A 36 -9.40 -2.47 0.54
N GLY A 37 -10.37 -1.95 -0.15
CA GLY A 37 -11.27 -2.81 -0.89
C GLY A 37 -12.21 -2.01 -1.77
N THR A 38 -13.32 -2.65 -2.12
CA THR A 38 -14.29 -2.11 -3.06
C THR A 38 -15.68 -2.26 -2.48
N PHE A 39 -16.44 -1.17 -2.48
CA PHE A 39 -17.87 -1.23 -2.14
C PHE A 39 -18.64 -1.95 -3.25
N SER A 40 -19.87 -2.34 -2.96
CA SER A 40 -20.69 -3.08 -3.92
C SER A 40 -20.93 -2.33 -5.22
N ASP A 41 -20.86 -1.00 -5.20
CA ASP A 41 -21.03 -0.20 -6.40
C ASP A 41 -19.75 -0.03 -7.21
N GLY A 42 -18.67 -0.67 -6.79
CA GLY A 42 -17.39 -0.59 -7.49
C GLY A 42 -16.46 0.51 -7.01
N GLU A 43 -16.91 1.35 -6.10
CA GLU A 43 -16.08 2.42 -5.55
C GLU A 43 -15.08 1.84 -4.57
N ASN A 44 -13.82 2.29 -4.66
CA ASN A 44 -12.76 1.80 -3.77
C ASN A 44 -12.74 2.59 -2.47
N PHE A 45 -12.26 1.95 -1.41
CA PHE A 45 -12.08 2.61 -0.12
C PHE A 45 -10.77 2.15 0.52
N ALA A 46 -10.25 2.97 1.43
CA ALA A 46 -9.12 2.61 2.27
C ALA A 46 -9.35 3.18 3.67
N SER A 47 -9.08 2.36 4.66
CA SER A 47 -9.21 2.76 6.07
C SER A 47 -7.94 2.39 6.80
N ILE A 48 -7.43 3.34 7.56
CA ILE A 48 -6.21 3.15 8.36
C ILE A 48 -6.64 3.08 9.82
N TYR A 49 -6.31 1.97 10.48
CA TYR A 49 -6.83 1.67 11.81
C TYR A 49 -5.80 1.89 12.92
N GLU A 50 -4.74 2.62 12.64
CA GLU A 50 -3.77 2.97 13.68
C GLU A 50 -3.21 4.35 13.39
N THR A 51 -2.56 4.95 14.36
CA THR A 51 -2.00 6.27 14.15
C THR A 51 -0.74 6.18 13.31
N VAL A 52 -0.66 7.07 12.31
CA VAL A 52 0.53 7.18 11.46
C VAL A 52 1.11 8.59 11.51
N ARG A 53 0.62 9.41 12.44
CA ARG A 53 1.07 10.80 12.53
C ARG A 53 2.57 10.86 12.71
N GLY A 54 3.24 11.53 11.80
CA GLY A 54 4.68 11.69 11.85
C GLY A 54 5.49 10.45 11.51
N SER A 55 4.84 9.33 11.18
CA SER A 55 5.54 8.09 10.87
C SER A 55 6.11 8.10 9.46
N ASP A 56 7.16 7.31 9.26
CA ASP A 56 7.72 7.04 7.94
C ASP A 56 7.01 5.79 7.41
N VAL A 57 6.13 5.98 6.44
CA VAL A 57 5.21 4.94 5.99
C VAL A 57 5.61 4.42 4.63
N PHE A 58 5.63 3.10 4.50
CA PHE A 58 5.87 2.42 3.23
C PHE A 58 4.62 1.66 2.86
N VAL A 59 4.14 1.85 1.63
CA VAL A 59 2.99 1.13 1.10
C VAL A 59 3.47 0.17 0.03
N VAL A 60 3.26 -1.11 0.25
CA VAL A 60 3.70 -2.16 -0.68
C VAL A 60 2.51 -2.56 -1.55
N GLN A 61 2.63 -2.37 -2.85
CA GLN A 61 1.57 -2.72 -3.79
C GLN A 61 2.13 -2.85 -5.19
N SER A 62 2.04 -4.04 -5.77
CA SER A 62 2.35 -4.22 -7.19
C SER A 62 1.13 -3.77 -8.00
N THR A 63 1.36 -3.06 -9.12
CA THR A 63 0.25 -2.65 -9.98
C THR A 63 0.09 -3.68 -11.08
N CYS A 64 -0.44 -4.83 -10.69
CA CYS A 64 -0.68 -5.97 -11.58
C CYS A 64 -2.04 -6.57 -11.25
N SER A 65 -2.52 -7.46 -12.12
CA SER A 65 -3.76 -8.17 -11.82
C SER A 65 -3.57 -9.06 -10.60
N PHE A 66 -4.62 -9.26 -9.84
CA PHE A 66 -4.54 -10.03 -8.59
C PHE A 66 -5.89 -10.64 -8.27
N VAL A 67 -5.90 -11.53 -7.28
CA VAL A 67 -7.13 -12.12 -6.77
C VAL A 67 -7.19 -11.83 -5.27
N ASN A 68 -8.31 -11.27 -4.83
CA ASN A 68 -8.53 -10.96 -3.43
C ASN A 68 -9.86 -11.53 -3.01
N ASP A 69 -9.84 -12.48 -2.05
CA ASP A 69 -11.05 -13.10 -1.54
C ASP A 69 -11.86 -13.77 -2.66
N GLY A 70 -11.16 -14.41 -3.60
CA GLY A 70 -11.80 -15.06 -4.73
C GLY A 70 -12.26 -14.13 -5.84
N LYS A 71 -12.06 -12.82 -5.68
CA LYS A 71 -12.49 -11.84 -6.68
C LYS A 71 -11.28 -11.32 -7.45
N PRO A 72 -11.39 -11.26 -8.79
CA PRO A 72 -10.27 -10.75 -9.59
C PRO A 72 -10.17 -9.23 -9.49
N GLY A 73 -8.94 -8.74 -9.48
CA GLY A 73 -8.64 -7.32 -9.59
C GLY A 73 -7.77 -7.08 -10.80
N THR A 74 -7.98 -5.95 -11.44
CA THR A 74 -7.20 -5.57 -12.63
C THR A 74 -5.99 -4.75 -12.24
N VAL A 75 -5.14 -4.45 -13.23
CA VAL A 75 -4.03 -3.53 -13.04
C VAL A 75 -4.54 -2.17 -12.55
N ASN A 76 -5.66 -1.70 -13.14
CA ASN A 76 -6.24 -0.43 -12.71
C ASN A 76 -6.76 -0.48 -11.29
N ASP A 77 -7.34 -1.61 -10.87
CA ASP A 77 -7.78 -1.78 -9.50
C ASP A 77 -6.61 -1.68 -8.53
N ALA A 78 -5.49 -2.32 -8.88
CA ALA A 78 -4.30 -2.28 -8.04
C ALA A 78 -3.74 -0.86 -7.92
N LEU A 79 -3.70 -0.14 -9.04
CA LEU A 79 -3.23 1.24 -9.04
C LEU A 79 -4.16 2.13 -8.20
N MET A 80 -5.47 1.96 -8.35
CA MET A 80 -6.42 2.75 -7.60
C MET A 80 -6.31 2.48 -6.10
N GLU A 81 -6.15 1.21 -5.71
CA GLU A 81 -5.93 0.90 -4.30
C GLU A 81 -4.71 1.64 -3.75
N LEU A 82 -3.63 1.65 -4.50
CA LEU A 82 -2.41 2.33 -4.07
C LEU A 82 -2.65 3.82 -3.88
N LEU A 83 -3.31 4.46 -4.84
CA LEU A 83 -3.56 5.90 -4.78
C LEU A 83 -4.47 6.26 -3.62
N ILE A 84 -5.50 5.46 -3.37
CA ILE A 84 -6.44 5.73 -2.29
C ILE A 84 -5.77 5.53 -0.93
N MET A 85 -4.91 4.53 -0.81
CA MET A 85 -4.15 4.33 0.43
C MET A 85 -3.21 5.49 0.69
N ILE A 86 -2.52 5.96 -0.33
CA ILE A 86 -1.62 7.11 -0.17
C ILE A 86 -2.42 8.34 0.27
N ASP A 87 -3.58 8.56 -0.33
CA ASP A 87 -4.43 9.68 0.06
C ASP A 87 -4.89 9.57 1.51
N ALA A 88 -5.31 8.37 1.93
CA ALA A 88 -5.76 8.16 3.30
C ALA A 88 -4.62 8.41 4.30
N LEU A 89 -3.41 7.96 3.97
CA LEU A 89 -2.25 8.14 4.83
C LEU A 89 -1.84 9.60 4.91
N LYS A 90 -1.94 10.34 3.80
CA LYS A 90 -1.67 11.78 3.81
C LYS A 90 -2.66 12.50 4.71
N ARG A 91 -3.93 12.18 4.60
CA ARG A 91 -4.95 12.81 5.44
C ARG A 91 -4.80 12.43 6.90
N ALA A 92 -4.18 11.29 7.19
CA ALA A 92 -3.88 10.88 8.55
C ALA A 92 -2.56 11.46 9.07
N SER A 93 -1.94 12.35 8.32
CA SER A 93 -0.74 13.10 8.71
C SER A 93 0.51 12.23 8.85
N ALA A 94 0.64 11.22 8.00
CA ALA A 94 1.89 10.47 7.91
C ALA A 94 3.04 11.44 7.65
N GLY A 95 4.20 11.16 8.23
CA GLY A 95 5.35 12.05 8.07
C GLY A 95 5.97 11.96 6.70
N ARG A 96 6.08 10.75 6.17
CA ARG A 96 6.56 10.51 4.81
C ARG A 96 5.89 9.26 4.31
N ILE A 97 5.57 9.24 3.01
CA ILE A 97 4.94 8.08 2.39
C ILE A 97 5.77 7.67 1.19
N THR A 98 6.18 6.42 1.17
CA THR A 98 6.94 5.85 0.06
C THR A 98 6.16 4.67 -0.50
N ALA A 99 5.91 4.70 -1.80
CA ALA A 99 5.28 3.57 -2.48
C ALA A 99 6.36 2.58 -2.88
N VAL A 100 6.18 1.32 -2.48
CA VAL A 100 7.08 0.24 -2.86
C VAL A 100 6.31 -0.61 -3.88
N ILE A 101 6.72 -0.51 -5.14
CA ILE A 101 6.00 -1.11 -6.26
C ILE A 101 6.90 -2.18 -6.90
N PRO A 102 6.83 -3.43 -6.41
CA PRO A 102 7.74 -4.48 -6.92
C PRO A 102 7.53 -4.78 -8.39
N TYR A 103 6.32 -4.61 -8.89
CA TYR A 103 6.01 -4.71 -10.30
C TYR A 103 5.12 -3.53 -10.68
N PHE A 104 5.58 -2.72 -11.65
CA PHE A 104 4.85 -1.54 -12.08
C PHE A 104 4.21 -1.83 -13.43
N GLY A 105 2.90 -2.05 -13.42
CA GLY A 105 2.18 -2.50 -14.61
C GLY A 105 2.16 -1.52 -15.76
N TYR A 106 2.38 -0.25 -15.51
CA TYR A 106 2.37 0.79 -16.54
C TYR A 106 3.77 1.15 -17.04
N ALA A 107 4.78 0.37 -16.68
CA ALA A 107 6.16 0.67 -17.05
C ALA A 107 6.36 0.72 -18.56
N ARG A 108 5.54 -0.02 -19.32
CA ARG A 108 5.63 0.01 -20.78
C ARG A 108 5.37 1.37 -21.38
N GLN A 109 4.62 2.21 -20.68
CA GLN A 109 4.29 3.55 -21.16
C GLN A 109 5.47 4.49 -21.12
N ASP A 110 6.54 4.12 -20.40
CA ASP A 110 7.74 4.92 -20.30
C ASP A 110 8.68 4.74 -21.47
N ARG A 111 8.38 3.82 -22.36
CA ARG A 111 9.25 3.54 -23.49
C ARG A 111 9.14 4.64 -24.53
N LYS A 112 10.29 5.10 -24.96
CA LYS A 112 10.35 6.08 -26.02
C LYS A 112 10.36 5.37 -27.36
N THR A 113 9.63 5.90 -28.27
CA THR A 113 9.58 5.35 -29.63
C THR A 113 10.32 6.25 -30.60
#